data_a7b3abf09d4ca00a998da7895f04c834
#
_entry.id   a7b3abf09d4ca00a998da7895f04c834
#
_cell.length_a   1.000
_cell.length_b   1.000
_cell.length_c   1.000
_cell.angle_alpha   90.00
_cell.angle_beta   90.00
_cell.angle_gamma   90.00
#
_symmetry.space_group_name_H-M   'P 1'
#
loop_
_entity.id
_entity.type
_entity.pdbx_description
1 polymer ?
#
loop_
_entity_poly.entity_id
_entity_poly.type
_entity_poly.pdbx_seq_one_letter_code
_entity_poly.pdbx_strand_id
1 'polypeptide(L)'
;GEDRLSMVCDMVIGSLGEIEGYQFYPAVIHSQARFTYTEVAAILANTRGPEAARRAALVPHLVHLHEVYRALLKQRSHRGAIDFETTETQIVCDDNGRIEKIVPRTRNEAHRLIEEAMLAANVCSADFIAQAKHPALYRVHEGPTPEKKVTLQNYLKALGLGLAVSDDPKPREFQAIADATKDRPDALQIHSMLLRS
;
A
#
# COMPACT_ATOMS: atom_id res chain seq x y z
N GLY A 1 -4.60 25.24 13.22
CA GLY A 1 -4.14 24.07 13.94
C GLY A 1 -4.26 24.24 15.43
N GLU A 2 -4.26 23.14 16.12
CA GLU A 2 -4.28 23.04 17.57
C GLU A 2 -3.24 22.01 17.99
N ASP A 3 -2.67 22.18 19.17
CA ASP A 3 -1.75 21.19 19.75
C ASP A 3 -2.51 19.93 20.12
N ARG A 4 -1.95 18.77 19.75
CA ARG A 4 -2.55 17.47 20.01
C ARG A 4 -1.52 16.50 20.50
N LEU A 5 -1.88 15.71 21.52
CA LEU A 5 -1.07 14.59 21.96
C LEU A 5 -1.07 13.50 20.92
N SER A 6 0.08 12.94 20.65
CA SER A 6 0.27 11.87 19.65
C SER A 6 1.33 10.88 20.10
N MET A 7 1.22 9.63 19.66
CA MET A 7 2.31 8.67 19.67
C MET A 7 2.99 8.75 18.30
N VAL A 8 4.29 9.00 18.32
CA VAL A 8 5.11 9.14 17.10
C VAL A 8 5.90 7.85 16.87
N CYS A 9 5.89 7.36 15.66
CA CYS A 9 6.85 6.41 15.12
C CYS A 9 7.80 7.19 14.19
N ASP A 10 8.99 7.46 14.67
CA ASP A 10 10.03 8.14 13.90
C ASP A 10 10.93 7.09 13.26
N MET A 11 11.11 7.17 11.93
CA MET A 11 11.78 6.13 11.14
C MET A 11 12.86 6.74 10.26
N VAL A 12 13.99 6.06 10.16
CA VAL A 12 15.03 6.34 9.17
C VAL A 12 14.92 5.31 8.07
N ILE A 13 14.65 5.78 6.86
CA ILE A 13 14.51 4.95 5.66
C ILE A 13 15.72 5.19 4.77
N GLY A 14 16.46 4.12 4.48
CA GLY A 14 17.60 4.13 3.58
C GLY A 14 17.21 4.32 2.11
N SER A 15 18.19 4.61 1.28
CA SER A 15 17.99 4.89 -0.17
C SER A 15 17.44 3.71 -0.96
N LEU A 16 17.56 2.49 -0.43
CA LEU A 16 17.01 1.26 -1.00
C LEU A 16 15.65 0.88 -0.41
N GLY A 17 15.10 1.72 0.51
CA GLY A 17 13.81 1.51 1.14
C GLY A 17 13.83 0.60 2.36
N GLU A 18 15.01 0.27 2.89
CA GLU A 18 15.18 -0.43 4.14
C GLU A 18 14.93 0.49 5.34
N ILE A 19 14.36 -0.06 6.41
CA ILE A 19 14.23 0.64 7.69
C ILE A 19 15.55 0.48 8.43
N GLU A 20 16.36 1.55 8.48
CA GLU A 20 17.68 1.56 9.16
C GLU A 20 17.55 1.74 10.66
N GLY A 21 16.50 2.38 11.12
CA GLY A 21 16.22 2.59 12.52
C GLY A 21 14.84 3.19 12.75
N TYR A 22 14.33 3.03 13.96
CA TYR A 22 13.08 3.64 14.36
C TYR A 22 13.04 3.86 15.88
N GLN A 23 12.18 4.77 16.32
CA GLN A 23 11.88 4.99 17.72
C GLN A 23 10.40 5.38 17.92
N PHE A 24 9.88 5.07 19.11
CA PHE A 24 8.54 5.47 19.53
C PHE A 24 8.61 6.39 20.72
N TYR A 25 7.87 7.49 20.67
CA TYR A 25 7.78 8.43 21.79
C TYR A 25 6.45 9.20 21.76
N PRO A 26 5.94 9.61 22.95
CA PRO A 26 4.83 10.54 23.02
C PRO A 26 5.29 11.95 22.65
N ALA A 27 4.47 12.68 21.89
CA ALA A 27 4.77 14.04 21.45
C ALA A 27 3.53 14.92 21.42
N VAL A 28 3.76 16.22 21.41
CA VAL A 28 2.73 17.20 21.05
C VAL A 28 2.97 17.61 19.60
N ILE A 29 1.97 17.38 18.76
CA ILE A 29 2.02 17.79 17.35
C ILE A 29 1.11 18.98 17.09
N HIS A 30 1.52 19.85 16.15
CA HIS A 30 0.70 20.94 15.64
C HIS A 30 0.52 20.79 14.15
N SER A 31 -0.73 20.51 13.71
CA SER A 31 -1.02 20.31 12.29
C SER A 31 -0.86 21.61 11.52
N GLN A 32 0.07 21.65 10.57
CA GLN A 32 0.34 22.79 9.71
C GLN A 32 -0.65 22.90 8.57
N ALA A 33 -1.14 21.79 8.04
CA ALA A 33 -2.11 21.73 6.97
C ALA A 33 -2.89 20.42 6.98
N ARG A 34 -4.11 20.46 6.46
CA ARG A 34 -4.88 19.27 6.09
C ARG A 34 -4.95 19.23 4.58
N PHE A 35 -4.43 18.13 3.99
CA PHE A 35 -4.49 17.90 2.56
C PHE A 35 -5.51 16.81 2.22
N THR A 36 -6.09 16.92 1.03
CA THR A 36 -6.80 15.81 0.40
C THR A 36 -5.85 15.02 -0.51
N TYR A 37 -6.17 13.76 -0.79
CA TYR A 37 -5.40 12.95 -1.74
C TYR A 37 -5.34 13.56 -3.15
N THR A 38 -6.43 14.20 -3.59
CA THR A 38 -6.48 14.89 -4.88
C THR A 38 -5.53 16.09 -4.91
N GLU A 39 -5.50 16.89 -3.85
CA GLU A 39 -4.59 18.03 -3.70
C GLU A 39 -3.12 17.59 -3.75
N VAL A 40 -2.75 16.57 -2.97
CA VAL A 40 -1.37 16.07 -2.94
C VAL A 40 -0.98 15.47 -4.29
N ALA A 41 -1.86 14.70 -4.93
CA ALA A 41 -1.61 14.16 -6.27
C ALA A 41 -1.37 15.27 -7.30
N ALA A 42 -2.15 16.35 -7.26
CA ALA A 42 -1.96 17.50 -8.14
C ALA A 42 -0.63 18.24 -7.88
N ILE A 43 -0.24 18.42 -6.61
CA ILE A 43 1.04 19.01 -6.21
C ILE A 43 2.21 18.16 -6.70
N LEU A 44 2.17 16.85 -6.50
CA LEU A 44 3.22 15.94 -6.93
C LEU A 44 3.36 15.84 -8.45
N ALA A 45 2.22 15.94 -9.17
CA ALA A 45 2.22 15.97 -10.64
C ALA A 45 2.82 17.28 -11.20
N ASN A 46 2.61 18.41 -10.51
CA ASN A 46 3.16 19.70 -10.92
C ASN A 46 3.51 20.58 -9.71
N THR A 47 4.76 20.49 -9.25
CA THR A 47 5.29 21.23 -8.10
C THR A 47 5.35 22.74 -8.29
N ARG A 48 5.04 23.25 -9.49
CA ARG A 48 4.94 24.68 -9.82
C ARG A 48 3.51 25.10 -10.21
N GLY A 49 2.56 24.17 -10.07
CA GLY A 49 1.15 24.40 -10.39
C GLY A 49 0.41 25.26 -9.35
N PRO A 50 -0.84 25.63 -9.63
CA PRO A 50 -1.62 26.46 -8.74
C PRO A 50 -1.86 25.85 -7.36
N GLU A 51 -2.01 24.52 -7.28
CA GLU A 51 -2.17 23.82 -5.99
C GLU A 51 -0.89 23.90 -5.15
N ALA A 52 0.28 23.71 -5.80
CA ALA A 52 1.58 23.85 -5.16
C ALA A 52 1.83 25.29 -4.67
N ALA A 53 1.46 26.31 -5.47
CA ALA A 53 1.63 27.69 -5.10
C ALA A 53 0.87 28.07 -3.81
N ARG A 54 -0.31 27.50 -3.59
CA ARG A 54 -1.11 27.72 -2.37
C ARG A 54 -0.44 27.14 -1.11
N ARG A 55 0.46 26.20 -1.27
CA ARG A 55 1.12 25.44 -0.19
C ARG A 55 2.64 25.44 -0.33
N ALA A 56 3.20 26.49 -0.93
CA ALA A 56 4.60 26.55 -1.35
C ALA A 56 5.61 26.10 -0.25
N ALA A 57 5.40 26.52 0.99
CA ALA A 57 6.26 26.15 2.11
C ALA A 57 6.27 24.65 2.43
N LEU A 58 5.22 23.91 2.07
CA LEU A 58 5.06 22.47 2.38
C LEU A 58 5.41 21.58 1.18
N VAL A 59 5.54 22.14 -0.02
CA VAL A 59 5.87 21.38 -1.24
C VAL A 59 7.18 20.58 -1.10
N PRO A 60 8.30 21.14 -0.58
CA PRO A 60 9.53 20.37 -0.40
C PRO A 60 9.33 19.14 0.49
N HIS A 61 8.56 19.25 1.56
CA HIS A 61 8.26 18.12 2.46
C HIS A 61 7.44 17.04 1.76
N LEU A 62 6.47 17.41 0.92
CA LEU A 62 5.69 16.45 0.13
C LEU A 62 6.56 15.75 -0.91
N VAL A 63 7.50 16.46 -1.54
CA VAL A 63 8.46 15.88 -2.49
C VAL A 63 9.38 14.87 -1.78
N HIS A 64 9.96 15.22 -0.64
CA HIS A 64 10.79 14.29 0.13
C HIS A 64 9.98 13.06 0.59
N LEU A 65 8.75 13.26 1.06
CA LEU A 65 7.88 12.14 1.43
C LEU A 65 7.56 11.24 0.23
N HIS A 66 7.43 11.81 -0.97
CA HIS A 66 7.25 11.06 -2.20
C HIS A 66 8.52 10.26 -2.58
N GLU A 67 9.71 10.80 -2.33
CA GLU A 67 10.97 10.06 -2.52
C GLU A 67 11.06 8.85 -1.58
N VAL A 68 10.71 9.03 -0.30
CA VAL A 68 10.61 7.94 0.67
C VAL A 68 9.61 6.87 0.21
N TYR A 69 8.43 7.29 -0.25
CA TYR A 69 7.43 6.38 -0.81
C TYR A 69 8.01 5.54 -1.96
N ARG A 70 8.72 6.16 -2.90
CA ARG A 70 9.31 5.44 -4.04
C ARG A 70 10.38 4.43 -3.62
N ALA A 71 11.18 4.76 -2.60
CA ALA A 71 12.15 3.84 -2.03
C ALA A 71 11.46 2.64 -1.37
N LEU A 72 10.45 2.87 -0.55
CA LEU A 72 9.64 1.82 0.10
C LEU A 72 8.94 0.92 -0.92
N LEU A 73 8.33 1.50 -1.95
CA LEU A 73 7.65 0.76 -3.01
C LEU A 73 8.63 -0.14 -3.79
N LYS A 74 9.82 0.36 -4.09
CA LYS A 74 10.89 -0.42 -4.73
C LYS A 74 11.30 -1.60 -3.86
N GLN A 75 11.50 -1.38 -2.56
CA GLN A 75 11.85 -2.44 -1.62
C GLN A 75 10.71 -3.47 -1.47
N ARG A 76 9.45 -3.01 -1.44
CA ARG A 76 8.27 -3.88 -1.44
C ARG A 76 8.24 -4.79 -2.68
N SER A 77 8.49 -4.24 -3.86
CA SER A 77 8.58 -5.02 -5.10
C SER A 77 9.72 -6.05 -5.04
N HIS A 78 10.88 -5.68 -4.50
CA HIS A 78 12.00 -6.61 -4.30
C HIS A 78 11.67 -7.77 -3.36
N ARG A 79 10.85 -7.54 -2.33
CA ARG A 79 10.38 -8.61 -1.43
C ARG A 79 9.35 -9.53 -2.09
N GLY A 80 8.80 -9.14 -3.25
CA GLY A 80 7.76 -9.87 -3.95
C GLY A 80 6.39 -9.72 -3.31
N ALA A 81 6.14 -8.59 -2.63
CA ALA A 81 4.80 -8.30 -2.13
C ALA A 81 3.86 -8.03 -3.30
N ILE A 82 2.79 -8.80 -3.37
CA ILE A 82 1.82 -8.74 -4.45
C ILE A 82 0.99 -7.46 -4.30
N ASP A 83 0.92 -6.65 -5.35
CA ASP A 83 0.04 -5.48 -5.43
C ASP A 83 -1.18 -5.84 -6.29
N PHE A 84 -2.27 -6.20 -5.63
CA PHE A 84 -3.53 -6.45 -6.32
C PHE A 84 -4.29 -5.14 -6.49
N GLU A 85 -4.56 -4.76 -7.73
CA GLU A 85 -5.46 -3.67 -8.02
C GLU A 85 -6.91 -4.15 -7.81
N THR A 86 -7.45 -3.86 -6.65
CA THR A 86 -8.87 -4.08 -6.36
C THR A 86 -9.65 -2.78 -6.59
N THR A 87 -10.80 -2.89 -7.25
CA THR A 87 -11.70 -1.75 -7.41
C THR A 87 -12.48 -1.55 -6.12
N GLU A 88 -12.10 -0.53 -5.34
CA GLU A 88 -12.95 -0.05 -4.26
C GLU A 88 -14.11 0.76 -4.82
N THR A 89 -15.26 0.71 -4.17
CA THR A 89 -16.43 1.50 -4.54
C THR A 89 -16.66 2.61 -3.54
N GLN A 90 -17.06 3.79 -4.05
CA GLN A 90 -17.51 4.92 -3.25
C GLN A 90 -19.01 5.10 -3.43
N ILE A 91 -19.72 5.15 -2.32
CA ILE A 91 -21.13 5.49 -2.29
C ILE A 91 -21.25 7.00 -2.22
N VAL A 92 -21.89 7.60 -3.20
CA VAL A 92 -22.22 9.03 -3.23
C VAL A 92 -23.66 9.19 -2.81
N CYS A 93 -23.89 10.00 -1.76
CA CYS A 93 -25.21 10.30 -1.25
C CYS A 93 -25.62 11.72 -1.62
N ASP A 94 -26.94 11.94 -1.76
CA ASP A 94 -27.55 13.26 -1.88
C ASP A 94 -27.54 13.99 -0.51
N ASP A 95 -28.03 15.23 -0.49
CA ASP A 95 -28.11 16.05 0.72
C ASP A 95 -29.04 15.46 1.81
N ASN A 96 -29.90 14.50 1.46
CA ASN A 96 -30.79 13.79 2.37
C ASN A 96 -30.20 12.46 2.87
N GLY A 97 -28.96 12.16 2.48
CA GLY A 97 -28.27 10.92 2.86
C GLY A 97 -28.72 9.68 2.08
N ARG A 98 -29.47 9.83 0.98
CA ARG A 98 -29.86 8.72 0.10
C ARG A 98 -28.77 8.45 -0.92
N ILE A 99 -28.59 7.19 -1.25
CA ILE A 99 -27.61 6.78 -2.28
C ILE A 99 -28.03 7.35 -3.63
N GLU A 100 -27.20 8.26 -4.18
CA GLU A 100 -27.38 8.81 -5.53
C GLU A 100 -26.72 7.91 -6.57
N LYS A 101 -25.47 7.49 -6.30
CA LYS A 101 -24.70 6.62 -7.18
C LYS A 101 -23.60 5.87 -6.44
N ILE A 102 -23.17 4.76 -7.02
CA ILE A 102 -22.01 4.00 -6.60
C ILE A 102 -20.97 4.12 -7.72
N VAL A 103 -19.80 4.66 -7.40
CA VAL A 103 -18.72 4.91 -8.37
C VAL A 103 -17.45 4.20 -7.94
N PRO A 104 -16.59 3.77 -8.90
CA PRO A 104 -15.28 3.25 -8.55
C PRO A 104 -14.42 4.36 -7.94
N ARG A 105 -13.73 4.03 -6.86
CA ARG A 105 -12.75 4.93 -6.23
C ARG A 105 -11.41 4.77 -6.92
N THR A 106 -10.93 5.84 -7.53
CA THR A 106 -9.61 5.84 -8.16
C THR A 106 -8.53 6.02 -7.10
N ARG A 107 -7.69 5.00 -6.92
CA ARG A 107 -6.48 5.04 -6.09
C ARG A 107 -5.38 5.78 -6.85
N ASN A 108 -4.90 6.90 -6.32
CA ASN A 108 -3.80 7.67 -6.89
C ASN A 108 -2.50 7.50 -6.09
N GLU A 109 -1.41 8.13 -6.54
CA GLU A 109 -0.10 8.04 -5.87
C GLU A 109 -0.12 8.55 -4.42
N ALA A 110 -0.95 9.53 -4.10
CA ALA A 110 -1.06 10.04 -2.73
C ALA A 110 -1.67 9.02 -1.77
N HIS A 111 -2.59 8.17 -2.24
CA HIS A 111 -3.10 7.04 -1.46
C HIS A 111 -1.98 6.02 -1.20
N ARG A 112 -1.24 5.66 -2.25
CA ARG A 112 -0.13 4.68 -2.17
C ARG A 112 0.99 5.17 -1.25
N LEU A 113 1.29 6.46 -1.26
CA LEU A 113 2.27 7.08 -0.38
C LEU A 113 1.91 6.87 1.10
N ILE A 114 0.66 7.12 1.47
CA ILE A 114 0.19 6.91 2.83
C ILE A 114 0.18 5.41 3.18
N GLU A 115 -0.23 4.53 2.26
CA GLU A 115 -0.19 3.09 2.47
C GLU A 115 1.21 2.58 2.77
N GLU A 116 2.23 2.97 2.00
CA GLU A 116 3.61 2.54 2.25
C GLU A 116 4.14 3.08 3.61
N ALA A 117 3.80 4.31 3.96
CA ALA A 117 4.14 4.87 5.27
C ALA A 117 3.46 4.09 6.42
N MET A 118 2.18 3.73 6.25
CA MET A 118 1.45 2.90 7.22
C MET A 118 2.05 1.50 7.36
N LEU A 119 2.42 0.86 6.24
CA LEU A 119 3.06 -0.46 6.25
C LEU A 119 4.41 -0.41 6.97
N ALA A 120 5.22 0.60 6.70
CA ALA A 120 6.49 0.79 7.40
C ALA A 120 6.29 0.97 8.91
N ALA A 121 5.35 1.81 9.33
CA ALA A 121 5.01 2.02 10.74
C ALA A 121 4.49 0.74 11.40
N ASN A 122 3.67 -0.07 10.70
CA ASN A 122 3.19 -1.35 11.21
C ASN A 122 4.32 -2.36 11.42
N VAL A 123 5.30 -2.41 10.51
CA VAL A 123 6.48 -3.25 10.65
C VAL A 123 7.31 -2.84 11.85
N CYS A 124 7.59 -1.54 12.02
CA CYS A 124 8.29 -1.01 13.19
C CYS A 124 7.56 -1.31 14.49
N SER A 125 6.23 -1.16 14.51
CA SER A 125 5.41 -1.44 15.69
C SER A 125 5.45 -2.92 16.08
N ALA A 126 5.34 -3.82 15.10
CA ALA A 126 5.41 -5.25 15.34
C ALA A 126 6.79 -5.68 15.87
N ASP A 127 7.86 -5.15 15.27
CA ASP A 127 9.22 -5.41 15.70
C ASP A 127 9.50 -4.87 17.12
N PHE A 128 9.08 -3.64 17.41
CA PHE A 128 9.21 -3.02 18.73
C PHE A 128 8.55 -3.85 19.83
N ILE A 129 7.31 -4.31 19.59
CA ILE A 129 6.57 -5.13 20.57
C ILE A 129 7.22 -6.50 20.72
N ALA A 130 7.69 -7.11 19.62
CA ALA A 130 8.37 -8.40 19.63
C ALA A 130 9.70 -8.34 20.41
N GLN A 131 10.51 -7.30 20.19
CA GLN A 131 11.77 -7.08 20.91
C GLN A 131 11.53 -6.87 22.42
N ALA A 132 10.45 -6.18 22.77
CA ALA A 132 10.03 -6.00 24.16
C ALA A 132 9.46 -7.28 24.80
N LYS A 133 9.28 -8.37 24.01
CA LYS A 133 8.66 -9.64 24.44
C LYS A 133 7.27 -9.42 25.07
N HIS A 134 6.57 -8.39 24.64
CA HIS A 134 5.23 -8.09 25.14
C HIS A 134 4.19 -8.92 24.39
N PRO A 135 3.19 -9.53 25.05
CA PRO A 135 2.11 -10.22 24.38
C PRO A 135 1.36 -9.30 23.42
N ALA A 136 1.20 -9.73 22.18
CA ALA A 136 0.49 -8.98 21.15
C ALA A 136 -0.24 -9.92 20.19
N LEU A 137 -1.26 -9.41 19.52
CA LEU A 137 -1.93 -10.10 18.43
C LEU A 137 -1.24 -9.76 17.11
N TYR A 138 -0.80 -10.81 16.41
CA TYR A 138 -0.22 -10.68 15.08
C TYR A 138 -1.20 -11.17 14.04
N ARG A 139 -1.38 -10.40 12.97
CA ARG A 139 -2.11 -10.88 11.80
C ARG A 139 -1.19 -11.74 10.97
N VAL A 140 -1.54 -13.00 10.84
CA VAL A 140 -0.81 -13.97 10.00
C VAL A 140 -1.65 -14.35 8.78
N HIS A 141 -0.98 -14.67 7.69
CA HIS A 141 -1.58 -15.22 6.49
C HIS A 141 -0.74 -16.42 6.07
N GLU A 142 -1.31 -17.61 6.17
CA GLU A 142 -0.64 -18.83 5.80
C GLU A 142 -0.54 -18.95 4.28
N GLY A 143 0.43 -19.74 3.81
CA GLY A 143 0.54 -20.08 2.39
C GLY A 143 -0.64 -20.94 1.92
N PRO A 144 -0.76 -21.18 0.60
CA PRO A 144 -1.86 -21.96 0.04
C PRO A 144 -1.82 -23.40 0.51
N THR A 145 -2.99 -23.98 0.79
CA THR A 145 -3.09 -25.42 1.04
C THR A 145 -2.74 -26.22 -0.23
N PRO A 146 -2.35 -27.52 -0.10
CA PRO A 146 -2.09 -28.37 -1.26
C PRO A 146 -3.23 -28.38 -2.29
N GLU A 147 -4.48 -28.43 -1.82
CA GLU A 147 -5.66 -28.44 -2.68
C GLU A 147 -5.82 -27.12 -3.44
N LYS A 148 -5.58 -25.99 -2.79
CA LYS A 148 -5.63 -24.67 -3.40
C LYS A 148 -4.52 -24.49 -4.44
N LYS A 149 -3.32 -25.01 -4.17
CA LYS A 149 -2.22 -25.01 -5.15
C LYS A 149 -2.61 -25.77 -6.41
N VAL A 150 -3.10 -27.00 -6.26
CA VAL A 150 -3.54 -27.83 -7.39
C VAL A 150 -4.64 -27.11 -8.18
N THR A 151 -5.60 -26.51 -7.49
CA THR A 151 -6.68 -25.74 -8.13
C THR A 151 -6.13 -24.58 -8.92
N LEU A 152 -5.21 -23.79 -8.37
CA LEU A 152 -4.55 -22.68 -9.06
C LEU A 152 -3.77 -23.15 -10.27
N GLN A 153 -2.96 -24.20 -10.13
CA GLN A 153 -2.19 -24.77 -11.24
C GLN A 153 -3.07 -25.25 -12.39
N ASN A 154 -4.15 -25.95 -12.08
CA ASN A 154 -5.12 -26.41 -13.09
C ASN A 154 -5.80 -25.25 -13.79
N TYR A 155 -6.15 -24.20 -13.05
CA TYR A 155 -6.76 -22.99 -13.59
C TYR A 155 -5.80 -22.27 -14.55
N LEU A 156 -4.55 -22.04 -14.15
CA LEU A 156 -3.52 -21.42 -15.00
C LEU A 156 -3.26 -22.24 -16.27
N LYS A 157 -3.21 -23.56 -16.13
CA LYS A 157 -3.05 -24.49 -17.26
C LYS A 157 -4.22 -24.44 -18.23
N ALA A 158 -5.46 -24.39 -17.72
CA ALA A 158 -6.66 -24.29 -18.55
C ALA A 158 -6.70 -22.99 -19.36
N LEU A 159 -6.09 -21.91 -18.85
CA LEU A 159 -5.92 -20.62 -19.55
C LEU A 159 -4.75 -20.62 -20.55
N GLY A 160 -4.06 -21.74 -20.72
CA GLY A 160 -2.87 -21.82 -21.59
C GLY A 160 -1.65 -21.07 -21.05
N LEU A 161 -1.66 -20.71 -19.76
CA LEU A 161 -0.54 -20.05 -19.11
C LEU A 161 0.44 -21.12 -18.67
N GLY A 162 1.64 -21.12 -19.24
CA GLY A 162 2.75 -22.01 -18.88
C GLY A 162 3.43 -21.64 -17.55
N LEU A 163 2.67 -21.02 -16.64
CA LEU A 163 3.15 -20.56 -15.34
C LEU A 163 2.98 -21.69 -14.32
N ALA A 164 4.08 -22.04 -13.66
CA ALA A 164 4.09 -23.05 -12.61
C ALA A 164 4.19 -22.39 -11.24
N VAL A 165 3.52 -23.00 -10.27
CA VAL A 165 3.63 -22.66 -8.85
C VAL A 165 4.45 -23.77 -8.20
N SER A 166 5.51 -23.41 -7.48
CA SER A 166 6.40 -24.39 -6.83
C SER A 166 5.72 -25.11 -5.66
N ASP A 167 6.37 -26.13 -5.12
CA ASP A 167 5.83 -26.89 -3.98
C ASP A 167 5.75 -26.04 -2.69
N ASP A 168 6.67 -25.11 -2.51
CA ASP A 168 6.67 -24.12 -1.43
C ASP A 168 6.68 -22.71 -2.04
N PRO A 169 5.52 -22.22 -2.57
CA PRO A 169 5.48 -21.03 -3.37
C PRO A 169 5.78 -19.79 -2.52
N LYS A 170 6.68 -18.97 -3.02
CA LYS A 170 7.02 -17.67 -2.41
C LYS A 170 6.16 -16.57 -2.98
N PRO A 171 5.93 -15.47 -2.24
CA PRO A 171 5.16 -14.32 -2.73
C PRO A 171 5.59 -13.82 -4.11
N ARG A 172 6.89 -13.90 -4.43
CA ARG A 172 7.44 -13.52 -5.75
C ARG A 172 6.86 -14.33 -6.92
N GLU A 173 6.50 -15.60 -6.71
CA GLU A 173 5.90 -16.42 -7.76
C GLU A 173 4.49 -15.92 -8.09
N PHE A 174 3.70 -15.59 -7.07
CA PHE A 174 2.38 -14.99 -7.24
C PHE A 174 2.48 -13.60 -7.90
N GLN A 175 3.46 -12.78 -7.50
CA GLN A 175 3.72 -11.50 -8.14
C GLN A 175 4.06 -11.68 -9.62
N ALA A 176 4.92 -12.63 -9.95
CA ALA A 176 5.29 -12.92 -11.36
C ALA A 176 4.06 -13.33 -12.19
N ILE A 177 3.15 -14.12 -11.62
CA ILE A 177 1.89 -14.49 -12.30
C ILE A 177 1.01 -13.25 -12.49
N ALA A 178 0.86 -12.42 -11.46
CA ALA A 178 0.07 -11.19 -11.54
C ALA A 178 0.61 -10.24 -12.61
N ASP A 179 1.93 -10.04 -12.64
CA ASP A 179 2.61 -9.18 -13.63
C ASP A 179 2.49 -9.72 -15.05
N ALA A 180 2.64 -11.03 -15.24
CA ALA A 180 2.52 -11.67 -16.54
C ALA A 180 1.09 -11.63 -17.11
N THR A 181 0.11 -11.42 -16.26
CA THR A 181 -1.32 -11.48 -16.63
C THR A 181 -2.04 -10.15 -16.57
N LYS A 182 -1.40 -9.06 -16.14
CA LYS A 182 -2.02 -7.75 -15.90
C LYS A 182 -2.72 -7.13 -17.11
N ASP A 183 -2.18 -7.37 -18.32
CA ASP A 183 -2.70 -6.78 -19.56
C ASP A 183 -3.72 -7.68 -20.28
N ARG A 184 -4.12 -8.80 -19.67
CA ARG A 184 -5.09 -9.73 -20.23
C ARG A 184 -6.52 -9.27 -19.96
N PRO A 185 -7.47 -9.59 -20.85
CA PRO A 185 -8.90 -9.31 -20.62
C PRO A 185 -9.47 -9.99 -19.37
N ASP A 186 -8.90 -11.13 -18.97
CA ASP A 186 -9.28 -11.95 -17.82
C ASP A 186 -8.40 -11.70 -16.59
N ALA A 187 -7.56 -10.66 -16.58
CA ALA A 187 -6.65 -10.33 -15.49
C ALA A 187 -7.34 -10.27 -14.11
N LEU A 188 -8.51 -9.64 -14.02
CA LEU A 188 -9.26 -9.51 -12.79
C LEU A 188 -9.67 -10.87 -12.20
N GLN A 189 -10.07 -11.82 -13.07
CA GLN A 189 -10.43 -13.17 -12.65
C GLN A 189 -9.21 -13.96 -12.18
N ILE A 190 -8.07 -13.83 -12.87
CA ILE A 190 -6.81 -14.45 -12.49
C ILE A 190 -6.34 -13.91 -11.14
N HIS A 191 -6.34 -12.59 -10.96
CA HIS A 191 -5.98 -11.94 -9.70
C HIS A 191 -6.90 -12.35 -8.55
N SER A 192 -8.21 -12.49 -8.81
CA SER A 192 -9.16 -13.01 -7.82
C SER A 192 -8.86 -14.45 -7.42
N MET A 193 -8.42 -15.30 -8.38
CA MET A 193 -8.01 -16.67 -8.09
C MET A 193 -6.72 -16.70 -7.27
N LEU A 194 -5.73 -15.88 -7.61
CA LEU A 194 -4.49 -15.73 -6.84
C LEU A 194 -4.76 -15.32 -5.39
N LEU A 195 -5.67 -14.35 -5.17
CA LEU A 195 -6.07 -13.88 -3.83
C LEU A 195 -6.74 -14.96 -2.98
N ARG A 196 -7.44 -15.91 -3.61
CA ARG A 196 -8.14 -17.00 -2.92
C ARG A 196 -7.29 -18.24 -2.69
N SER A 197 -6.13 -18.29 -3.34
CA SER A 197 -5.16 -19.37 -3.17
C SER A 197 -4.34 -19.15 -1.92
#